data_2d97e9499fb6209a297283051c7d1094
#
_entry.id   2d97e9499fb6209a297283051c7d1094
#
_cell.length_a   1.000
_cell.length_b   1.000
_cell.length_c   1.000
_cell.angle_alpha   90.00
_cell.angle_beta   90.00
_cell.angle_gamma   90.00
#
_symmetry.space_group_name_H-M   'P 1'
#
loop_
_entity.id
_entity.type
_entity.pdbx_description
1 polymer ?
#
loop_
_entity_poly.entity_id
_entity_poly.type
_entity_poly.pdbx_seq_one_letter_code
_entity_poly.pdbx_strand_id
1 'polypeptide(L)'
;GETIEEIATHKAGIIKARKRDGYGPAENIAIVAEQEPEAMQVILERAVETGAAVARQGRDFAIDDASVAVGGQQLKLQGLGGVYDDIFLPLSGAHQAANASVALAAVESFFGVSREHPLDMDSVRQGFAEVKVPARVERVLGDPVVLIDAAHNPHGAATLAEAMQRDFNYQSVIGVVSIFADKDARAMLSALEPVLADLVITQNTDPRAMDAYELAEIAYEIFGDERVRVDDNL
;
A
#
# COMPACT_ATOMS: atom_id res chain seq x y z
N GLY A 1 13.25 -12.44 -6.25
CA GLY A 1 13.58 -12.04 -7.61
C GLY A 1 14.43 -10.79 -7.59
N GLU A 2 15.40 -10.71 -8.47
CA GLU A 2 16.31 -9.56 -8.58
C GLU A 2 15.83 -8.56 -9.63
N THR A 3 14.94 -8.99 -10.55
CA THR A 3 14.38 -8.13 -11.60
C THR A 3 12.86 -7.94 -11.42
N ILE A 4 12.33 -6.89 -12.07
CA ILE A 4 10.89 -6.59 -12.07
C ILE A 4 10.12 -7.77 -12.70
N GLU A 5 10.62 -8.37 -13.79
CA GLU A 5 10.00 -9.48 -14.48
C GLU A 5 9.96 -10.74 -13.59
N GLU A 6 11.03 -11.04 -12.85
CA GLU A 6 11.05 -12.19 -11.93
C GLU A 6 10.04 -12.01 -10.80
N ILE A 7 9.98 -10.82 -10.22
CA ILE A 7 9.02 -10.49 -9.17
C ILE A 7 7.59 -10.59 -9.72
N ALA A 8 7.34 -10.00 -10.90
CA ALA A 8 6.05 -10.06 -11.57
C ALA A 8 5.63 -11.49 -11.90
N THR A 9 6.55 -12.32 -12.42
CA THR A 9 6.30 -13.73 -12.72
C THR A 9 5.88 -14.50 -11.48
N HIS A 10 6.58 -14.31 -10.36
CA HIS A 10 6.24 -14.94 -9.10
C HIS A 10 4.85 -14.49 -8.60
N LYS A 11 4.55 -13.19 -8.66
CA LYS A 11 3.26 -12.63 -8.24
C LYS A 11 2.12 -13.02 -9.17
N ALA A 12 2.33 -13.02 -10.49
CA ALA A 12 1.34 -13.44 -11.50
C ALA A 12 0.95 -14.92 -11.35
N GLY A 13 1.74 -15.71 -10.65
CA GLY A 13 1.40 -17.09 -10.29
C GLY A 13 0.07 -17.25 -9.55
N ILE A 14 -0.51 -16.18 -8.97
CA ILE A 14 -1.86 -16.21 -8.39
C ILE A 14 -2.96 -16.34 -9.46
N ILE A 15 -2.71 -15.91 -10.70
CA ILE A 15 -3.65 -16.02 -11.82
C ILE A 15 -3.65 -17.49 -12.26
N LYS A 16 -4.76 -18.18 -12.00
CA LYS A 16 -4.91 -19.61 -12.27
C LYS A 16 -5.90 -19.85 -13.39
N ALA A 17 -5.70 -20.95 -14.15
CA ALA A 17 -6.73 -21.45 -15.04
C ALA A 17 -7.96 -21.88 -14.23
N ARG A 18 -9.14 -21.67 -14.81
CA ARG A 18 -10.39 -22.09 -14.19
C ARG A 18 -10.43 -23.61 -14.02
N LYS A 19 -10.74 -24.08 -12.81
CA LYS A 19 -11.14 -25.48 -12.60
C LYS A 19 -12.57 -25.68 -13.10
N ARG A 20 -12.81 -26.73 -13.89
CA ARG A 20 -14.11 -27.07 -14.49
C ARG A 20 -15.12 -27.70 -13.53
N ASP A 21 -15.05 -27.40 -12.23
CA ASP A 21 -15.91 -28.01 -11.19
C ASP A 21 -17.25 -27.31 -10.96
N GLY A 22 -17.57 -26.31 -11.77
CA GLY A 22 -18.93 -25.74 -11.86
C GLY A 22 -19.32 -24.72 -10.79
N TYR A 23 -18.49 -24.46 -9.80
CA TYR A 23 -18.73 -23.45 -8.77
C TYR A 23 -17.83 -22.22 -8.97
N GLY A 24 -18.39 -21.03 -9.01
CA GLY A 24 -17.69 -19.76 -9.15
C GLY A 24 -18.14 -18.93 -10.37
N PRO A 25 -17.65 -17.67 -10.53
CA PRO A 25 -17.99 -16.81 -11.65
C PRO A 25 -17.65 -17.47 -12.99
N ALA A 26 -18.36 -17.09 -14.04
CA ALA A 26 -18.24 -17.70 -15.35
C ALA A 26 -16.83 -17.60 -15.96
N GLU A 27 -16.06 -16.58 -15.58
CA GLU A 27 -14.69 -16.33 -16.03
C GLU A 27 -13.80 -15.94 -14.84
N ASN A 28 -12.53 -16.32 -14.88
CA ASN A 28 -11.54 -15.78 -13.95
C ASN A 28 -11.14 -14.39 -14.43
N ILE A 29 -11.17 -13.42 -13.54
CA ILE A 29 -10.77 -12.03 -13.82
C ILE A 29 -9.59 -11.68 -12.91
N ALA A 30 -8.52 -11.21 -13.50
CA ALA A 30 -7.40 -10.60 -12.78
C ALA A 30 -7.66 -9.10 -12.68
N ILE A 31 -7.82 -8.61 -11.46
CA ILE A 31 -7.91 -7.17 -11.16
C ILE A 31 -6.50 -6.67 -10.92
N VAL A 32 -6.04 -5.72 -11.75
CA VAL A 32 -4.65 -5.30 -11.79
C VAL A 32 -4.55 -3.80 -11.53
N ALA A 33 -3.82 -3.42 -10.48
CA ALA A 33 -3.40 -2.05 -10.22
C ALA A 33 -2.48 -1.53 -11.35
N GLU A 34 -2.22 -0.23 -11.39
CA GLU A 34 -1.18 0.32 -12.27
C GLU A 34 0.15 -0.37 -12.01
N GLN A 35 0.84 -0.72 -13.08
CA GLN A 35 2.11 -1.44 -13.06
C GLN A 35 3.08 -0.82 -14.06
N GLU A 36 4.38 -0.97 -13.79
CA GLU A 36 5.41 -0.72 -14.78
C GLU A 36 5.20 -1.62 -16.01
N PRO A 37 5.57 -1.16 -17.23
CA PRO A 37 5.30 -1.86 -18.48
C PRO A 37 5.79 -3.31 -18.49
N GLU A 38 6.99 -3.57 -17.94
CA GLU A 38 7.60 -4.89 -17.86
C GLU A 38 6.79 -5.84 -16.97
N ALA A 39 6.34 -5.37 -15.81
CA ALA A 39 5.47 -6.15 -14.92
C ALA A 39 4.10 -6.41 -15.55
N MET A 40 3.52 -5.40 -16.22
CA MET A 40 2.24 -5.53 -16.90
C MET A 40 2.31 -6.56 -18.03
N GLN A 41 3.40 -6.59 -18.80
CA GLN A 41 3.58 -7.59 -19.86
C GLN A 41 3.53 -9.01 -19.29
N VAL A 42 4.28 -9.30 -18.23
CA VAL A 42 4.29 -10.61 -17.57
C VAL A 42 2.89 -11.01 -17.08
N ILE A 43 2.15 -10.06 -16.50
CA ILE A 43 0.78 -10.31 -16.01
C ILE A 43 -0.16 -10.65 -17.16
N LEU A 44 -0.06 -9.91 -18.28
CA LEU A 44 -0.92 -10.14 -19.46
C LEU A 44 -0.59 -11.48 -20.14
N GLU A 45 0.69 -11.83 -20.28
CA GLU A 45 1.11 -13.14 -20.79
C GLU A 45 0.53 -14.27 -19.93
N ARG A 46 0.62 -14.14 -18.61
CA ARG A 46 0.04 -15.10 -17.69
C ARG A 46 -1.49 -15.20 -17.78
N ALA A 47 -2.18 -14.08 -17.98
CA ALA A 47 -3.61 -14.07 -18.15
C ALA A 47 -4.02 -14.82 -19.44
N VAL A 48 -3.29 -14.62 -20.55
CA VAL A 48 -3.50 -15.36 -21.81
C VAL A 48 -3.30 -16.85 -21.61
N GLU A 49 -2.21 -17.28 -20.96
CA GLU A 49 -1.93 -18.70 -20.68
C GLU A 49 -3.04 -19.38 -19.88
N THR A 50 -3.65 -18.65 -18.95
CA THR A 50 -4.67 -19.20 -18.04
C THR A 50 -6.10 -18.99 -18.55
N GLY A 51 -6.29 -18.23 -19.64
CA GLY A 51 -7.60 -17.84 -20.14
C GLY A 51 -8.35 -16.91 -19.19
N ALA A 52 -7.65 -16.12 -18.39
CA ALA A 52 -8.24 -15.13 -17.48
C ALA A 52 -8.48 -13.81 -18.21
N ALA A 53 -9.63 -13.16 -17.96
CA ALA A 53 -9.84 -11.77 -18.31
C ALA A 53 -8.99 -10.86 -17.43
N VAL A 54 -8.73 -9.64 -17.87
CA VAL A 54 -7.96 -8.65 -17.11
C VAL A 54 -8.72 -7.34 -17.04
N ALA A 55 -8.96 -6.83 -15.83
CA ALA A 55 -9.45 -5.48 -15.61
C ALA A 55 -8.30 -4.65 -14.99
N ARG A 56 -8.00 -3.50 -15.57
CA ARG A 56 -6.85 -2.67 -15.24
C ARG A 56 -7.26 -1.33 -14.66
N GLN A 57 -6.62 -0.94 -13.59
CA GLN A 57 -6.72 0.40 -13.02
C GLN A 57 -6.27 1.46 -14.05
N GLY A 58 -6.94 2.60 -14.08
CA GLY A 58 -6.70 3.68 -15.04
C GLY A 58 -7.35 3.45 -16.41
N ARG A 59 -7.93 2.25 -16.67
CA ARG A 59 -8.61 1.93 -17.93
C ARG A 59 -10.03 1.39 -17.72
N ASP A 60 -10.17 0.35 -16.91
CA ASP A 60 -11.42 -0.38 -16.72
C ASP A 60 -12.11 0.05 -15.41
N PHE A 61 -11.35 0.48 -14.43
CA PHE A 61 -11.77 1.11 -13.19
C PHE A 61 -10.73 2.16 -12.77
N ALA A 62 -11.11 3.16 -11.96
CA ALA A 62 -10.25 4.29 -11.66
C ALA A 62 -10.59 4.98 -10.33
N ILE A 63 -9.72 5.88 -9.90
CA ILE A 63 -10.00 6.93 -8.92
C ILE A 63 -10.38 8.17 -9.70
N ASP A 64 -11.63 8.62 -9.58
CA ASP A 64 -12.09 9.85 -10.22
C ASP A 64 -11.67 11.08 -9.42
N ASP A 65 -11.71 10.97 -8.08
CA ASP A 65 -11.27 12.02 -7.16
C ASP A 65 -10.80 11.44 -5.83
N ALA A 66 -9.79 12.06 -5.23
CA ALA A 66 -9.28 11.74 -3.91
C ALA A 66 -8.79 13.00 -3.20
N SER A 67 -9.38 13.31 -2.07
CA SER A 67 -9.02 14.46 -1.25
C SER A 67 -8.77 14.05 0.20
N VAL A 68 -7.87 14.78 0.86
CA VAL A 68 -7.56 14.56 2.28
C VAL A 68 -8.75 14.99 3.13
N ALA A 69 -9.15 14.15 4.07
CA ALA A 69 -10.20 14.42 5.04
C ALA A 69 -9.69 14.17 6.47
N VAL A 70 -10.43 14.67 7.46
CA VAL A 70 -10.06 14.44 8.87
C VAL A 70 -10.16 12.95 9.19
N GLY A 71 -9.02 12.35 9.49
CA GLY A 71 -8.91 10.93 9.84
C GLY A 71 -8.86 9.97 8.65
N GLY A 72 -8.62 10.47 7.43
CA GLY A 72 -8.53 9.65 6.23
C GLY A 72 -8.64 10.42 4.94
N GLN A 73 -9.37 9.87 3.98
CA GLN A 73 -9.55 10.44 2.64
C GLN A 73 -11.02 10.35 2.22
N GLN A 74 -11.45 11.32 1.43
CA GLN A 74 -12.73 11.28 0.71
C GLN A 74 -12.46 10.89 -0.73
N LEU A 75 -13.14 9.85 -1.22
CA LEU A 75 -12.90 9.26 -2.53
C LEU A 75 -14.15 9.30 -3.39
N LYS A 76 -13.93 9.43 -4.69
CA LYS A 76 -14.87 9.08 -5.76
C LYS A 76 -14.22 8.04 -6.64
N LEU A 77 -14.82 6.85 -6.74
CA LEU A 77 -14.27 5.71 -7.45
C LEU A 77 -15.15 5.33 -8.63
N GLN A 78 -14.52 5.13 -9.78
CA GLN A 78 -15.14 4.44 -10.89
C GLN A 78 -14.85 2.95 -10.77
N GLY A 79 -15.86 2.16 -10.46
CA GLY A 79 -15.80 0.70 -10.47
C GLY A 79 -16.08 0.12 -11.86
N LEU A 80 -16.20 -1.22 -11.95
CA LEU A 80 -16.56 -1.95 -13.17
C LEU A 80 -18.04 -1.79 -13.49
N GLY A 81 -18.90 -1.72 -12.49
CA GLY A 81 -20.35 -1.62 -12.62
C GLY A 81 -20.92 -0.23 -12.45
N GLY A 82 -20.18 0.73 -11.88
CA GLY A 82 -20.72 2.05 -11.63
C GLY A 82 -19.73 3.02 -11.04
N VAL A 83 -20.22 4.23 -10.76
CA VAL A 83 -19.47 5.27 -10.04
C VAL A 83 -19.97 5.33 -8.60
N TYR A 84 -19.04 5.34 -7.67
CA TYR A 84 -19.29 5.37 -6.23
C TYR A 84 -18.67 6.64 -5.66
N ASP A 85 -19.49 7.52 -5.16
CA ASP A 85 -19.11 8.81 -4.61
C ASP A 85 -19.29 8.87 -3.09
N ASP A 86 -18.77 9.94 -2.47
CA ASP A 86 -18.84 10.16 -1.02
C ASP A 86 -18.30 8.98 -0.19
N ILE A 87 -17.25 8.33 -0.67
CA ILE A 87 -16.60 7.22 0.04
C ILE A 87 -15.58 7.79 1.02
N PHE A 88 -15.81 7.62 2.31
CA PHE A 88 -14.82 7.89 3.34
C PHE A 88 -13.94 6.66 3.55
N LEU A 89 -12.62 6.82 3.39
CA LEU A 89 -11.61 5.80 3.66
C LEU A 89 -10.74 6.24 4.85
N PRO A 90 -10.79 5.59 6.02
CA PRO A 90 -10.02 5.96 7.21
C PRO A 90 -8.54 5.53 7.12
N LEU A 91 -7.92 5.70 5.98
CA LEU A 91 -6.52 5.40 5.72
C LEU A 91 -5.86 6.58 5.01
N SER A 92 -4.59 6.85 5.34
CA SER A 92 -3.78 7.91 4.72
C SER A 92 -2.91 7.36 3.59
N GLY A 93 -2.52 8.23 2.66
CA GLY A 93 -1.65 7.92 1.54
C GLY A 93 -2.40 7.66 0.22
N ALA A 94 -1.91 8.23 -0.89
CA ALA A 94 -2.51 8.05 -2.23
C ALA A 94 -2.60 6.57 -2.64
N HIS A 95 -1.62 5.76 -2.21
CA HIS A 95 -1.60 4.33 -2.44
C HIS A 95 -2.79 3.60 -1.82
N GLN A 96 -3.37 4.11 -0.72
CA GLN A 96 -4.56 3.50 -0.12
C GLN A 96 -5.83 3.78 -0.94
N ALA A 97 -5.92 4.95 -1.57
CA ALA A 97 -6.98 5.22 -2.54
C ALA A 97 -6.87 4.28 -3.77
N ALA A 98 -5.64 4.03 -4.26
CA ALA A 98 -5.40 3.07 -5.32
C ALA A 98 -5.80 1.65 -4.90
N ASN A 99 -5.41 1.22 -3.71
CA ASN A 99 -5.82 -0.08 -3.15
C ASN A 99 -7.35 -0.19 -3.01
N ALA A 100 -8.02 0.88 -2.58
CA ALA A 100 -9.48 0.92 -2.45
C ALA A 100 -10.18 0.70 -3.80
N SER A 101 -9.70 1.34 -4.88
CA SER A 101 -10.28 1.15 -6.22
C SER A 101 -10.09 -0.28 -6.73
N VAL A 102 -8.92 -0.90 -6.46
CA VAL A 102 -8.66 -2.32 -6.77
C VAL A 102 -9.59 -3.24 -5.97
N ALA A 103 -9.76 -2.96 -4.67
CA ALA A 103 -10.64 -3.74 -3.80
C ALA A 103 -12.10 -3.66 -4.27
N LEU A 104 -12.58 -2.46 -4.64
CA LEU A 104 -13.92 -2.27 -5.18
C LEU A 104 -14.12 -3.10 -6.45
N ALA A 105 -13.22 -2.98 -7.43
CA ALA A 105 -13.30 -3.73 -8.68
C ALA A 105 -13.25 -5.25 -8.47
N ALA A 106 -12.48 -5.72 -7.46
CA ALA A 106 -12.42 -7.13 -7.10
C ALA A 106 -13.76 -7.63 -6.52
N VAL A 107 -14.40 -6.85 -5.65
CA VAL A 107 -15.71 -7.17 -5.07
C VAL A 107 -16.77 -7.18 -6.16
N GLU A 108 -16.81 -6.17 -7.03
CA GLU A 108 -17.74 -6.11 -8.16
C GLU A 108 -17.59 -7.32 -9.10
N SER A 109 -16.35 -7.68 -9.42
CA SER A 109 -16.04 -8.86 -10.24
C SER A 109 -16.53 -10.15 -9.57
N PHE A 110 -16.31 -10.29 -8.24
CA PHE A 110 -16.71 -11.46 -7.48
C PHE A 110 -18.24 -11.65 -7.47
N PHE A 111 -19.00 -10.56 -7.31
CA PHE A 111 -20.46 -10.60 -7.32
C PHE A 111 -21.09 -10.56 -8.72
N GLY A 112 -20.28 -10.45 -9.78
CA GLY A 112 -20.77 -10.38 -11.16
C GLY A 112 -21.57 -9.10 -11.42
N VAL A 113 -21.16 -8.00 -10.81
CA VAL A 113 -21.80 -6.69 -10.93
C VAL A 113 -21.75 -6.18 -12.37
N SER A 114 -22.80 -5.51 -12.78
CA SER A 114 -22.92 -4.85 -14.09
C SER A 114 -23.46 -3.43 -13.94
N ARG A 115 -23.44 -2.66 -15.02
CA ARG A 115 -24.00 -1.29 -15.02
C ARG A 115 -25.51 -1.26 -14.73
N GLU A 116 -26.21 -2.36 -15.00
CA GLU A 116 -27.66 -2.49 -14.73
C GLU A 116 -27.92 -2.88 -13.28
N HIS A 117 -26.93 -3.52 -12.63
CA HIS A 117 -27.00 -4.00 -11.25
C HIS A 117 -25.71 -3.66 -10.52
N PRO A 118 -25.47 -2.37 -10.19
CA PRO A 118 -24.32 -1.95 -9.40
C PRO A 118 -24.43 -2.45 -7.94
N LEU A 119 -23.33 -2.38 -7.19
CA LEU A 119 -23.40 -2.57 -5.75
C LEU A 119 -24.26 -1.47 -5.10
N ASP A 120 -24.88 -1.82 -3.98
CA ASP A 120 -25.59 -0.83 -3.16
C ASP A 120 -24.63 0.21 -2.61
N MET A 121 -24.91 1.49 -2.89
CA MET A 121 -24.04 2.62 -2.57
C MET A 121 -23.79 2.74 -1.06
N ASP A 122 -24.82 2.56 -0.25
CA ASP A 122 -24.70 2.70 1.22
C ASP A 122 -23.86 1.57 1.80
N SER A 123 -24.02 0.35 1.29
CA SER A 123 -23.16 -0.79 1.65
C SER A 123 -21.70 -0.57 1.30
N VAL A 124 -21.42 0.02 0.13
CA VAL A 124 -20.06 0.36 -0.29
C VAL A 124 -19.46 1.43 0.63
N ARG A 125 -20.19 2.52 0.90
CA ARG A 125 -19.75 3.59 1.80
C ARG A 125 -19.47 3.06 3.20
N GLN A 126 -20.39 2.26 3.75
CA GLN A 126 -20.21 1.66 5.07
C GLN A 126 -18.99 0.74 5.10
N GLY A 127 -18.84 -0.14 4.11
CA GLY A 127 -17.73 -1.08 4.03
C GLY A 127 -16.36 -0.38 4.02
N PHE A 128 -16.23 0.72 3.27
CA PHE A 128 -14.99 1.50 3.27
C PHE A 128 -14.78 2.28 4.58
N ALA A 129 -15.82 2.86 5.15
CA ALA A 129 -15.72 3.63 6.41
C ALA A 129 -15.30 2.76 7.61
N GLU A 130 -15.59 1.46 7.59
CA GLU A 130 -15.26 0.51 8.65
C GLU A 130 -13.90 -0.19 8.46
N VAL A 131 -13.16 0.14 7.36
CA VAL A 131 -11.85 -0.48 7.07
C VAL A 131 -10.85 -0.18 8.18
N LYS A 132 -10.18 -1.23 8.65
CA LYS A 132 -9.07 -1.15 9.60
C LYS A 132 -7.91 -1.97 9.08
N VAL A 133 -6.79 -1.31 8.84
CA VAL A 133 -5.55 -1.96 8.41
C VAL A 133 -4.44 -1.55 9.39
N PRO A 134 -4.12 -2.41 10.37
CA PRO A 134 -3.10 -2.10 11.35
C PRO A 134 -1.76 -1.77 10.72
N ALA A 135 -1.03 -0.84 11.34
CA ALA A 135 0.30 -0.40 10.91
C ALA A 135 0.35 0.08 9.44
N ARG A 136 -0.65 0.84 9.00
CA ARG A 136 -0.63 1.58 7.73
C ARG A 136 -0.90 3.06 8.01
N VAL A 137 0.15 3.78 8.42
CA VAL A 137 0.08 5.17 8.93
C VAL A 137 -0.99 5.28 10.02
N GLU A 138 -1.05 4.25 10.86
CA GLU A 138 -2.08 4.11 11.89
C GLU A 138 -1.81 5.08 13.04
N ARG A 139 -2.77 5.94 13.34
CA ARG A 139 -2.69 6.85 14.49
C ARG A 139 -3.11 6.11 15.77
N VAL A 140 -2.13 5.83 16.64
CA VAL A 140 -2.34 5.11 17.91
C VAL A 140 -2.47 6.04 19.11
N LEU A 141 -1.97 7.27 19.01
CA LEU A 141 -2.08 8.30 20.06
C LEU A 141 -2.35 9.67 19.43
N GLY A 142 -3.08 10.50 20.15
CA GLY A 142 -3.53 11.81 19.66
C GLY A 142 -2.71 13.00 20.14
N ASP A 143 -2.11 12.91 21.34
CA ASP A 143 -1.28 13.96 21.92
C ASP A 143 -0.23 13.33 22.86
N PRO A 144 1.06 13.35 22.50
CA PRO A 144 1.54 13.69 21.14
C PRO A 144 0.97 12.77 20.07
N VAL A 145 0.96 13.22 18.81
CA VAL A 145 0.55 12.34 17.72
C VAL A 145 1.59 11.23 17.55
N VAL A 146 1.14 9.96 17.64
CA VAL A 146 1.98 8.79 17.36
C VAL A 146 1.36 8.01 16.22
N LEU A 147 2.16 7.79 15.19
CA LEU A 147 1.80 6.99 14.00
C LEU A 147 2.64 5.72 13.97
N ILE A 148 2.03 4.62 13.57
CA ILE A 148 2.71 3.33 13.33
C ILE A 148 2.58 2.96 11.86
N ASP A 149 3.69 2.57 11.25
CA ASP A 149 3.72 2.05 9.88
C ASP A 149 4.63 0.83 9.77
N ALA A 150 4.26 -0.12 8.90
CA ALA A 150 5.01 -1.35 8.64
C ALA A 150 5.73 -1.33 7.29
N ALA A 151 6.16 -0.17 6.82
CA ALA A 151 7.03 -0.07 5.66
C ALA A 151 8.30 -0.92 5.88
N HIS A 152 8.60 -1.82 4.95
CA HIS A 152 9.67 -2.81 5.10
C HIS A 152 10.51 -2.97 3.84
N ASN A 153 10.44 -2.01 2.92
CA ASN A 153 11.24 -1.92 1.70
C ASN A 153 11.33 -0.46 1.25
N PRO A 154 12.25 -0.13 0.33
CA PRO A 154 12.45 1.26 -0.12
C PRO A 154 11.20 1.92 -0.70
N HIS A 155 10.40 1.17 -1.47
CA HIS A 155 9.15 1.69 -2.02
C HIS A 155 8.13 2.03 -0.92
N GLY A 156 7.97 1.15 0.08
CA GLY A 156 7.11 1.42 1.23
C GLY A 156 7.57 2.63 2.04
N ALA A 157 8.88 2.79 2.25
CA ALA A 157 9.45 3.95 2.94
C ALA A 157 9.19 5.26 2.16
N ALA A 158 9.36 5.26 0.84
CA ALA A 158 9.05 6.41 -0.01
C ALA A 158 7.56 6.76 0.03
N THR A 159 6.69 5.76 -0.03
CA THR A 159 5.24 5.93 0.05
C THR A 159 4.80 6.49 1.42
N LEU A 160 5.45 6.05 2.51
CA LEU A 160 5.24 6.60 3.85
C LEU A 160 5.66 8.07 3.91
N ALA A 161 6.84 8.41 3.40
CA ALA A 161 7.32 9.79 3.36
C ALA A 161 6.37 10.71 2.57
N GLU A 162 5.87 10.24 1.42
CA GLU A 162 4.88 10.97 0.62
C GLU A 162 3.57 11.18 1.39
N ALA A 163 3.05 10.14 2.05
CA ALA A 163 1.85 10.23 2.87
C ALA A 163 2.02 11.21 4.02
N MET A 164 3.20 11.21 4.69
CA MET A 164 3.52 12.15 5.75
C MET A 164 3.51 13.60 5.26
N GLN A 165 4.06 13.88 4.09
CA GLN A 165 4.08 15.23 3.51
C GLN A 165 2.69 15.71 3.05
N ARG A 166 1.89 14.80 2.48
CA ARG A 166 0.61 15.15 1.87
C ARG A 166 -0.52 15.28 2.89
N ASP A 167 -0.60 14.33 3.83
CA ASP A 167 -1.80 14.11 4.64
C ASP A 167 -1.69 14.71 6.05
N PHE A 168 -0.48 15.10 6.48
CA PHE A 168 -0.24 15.56 7.83
C PHE A 168 0.42 16.96 7.85
N ASN A 169 -0.03 17.79 8.80
CA ASN A 169 0.60 19.07 9.09
C ASN A 169 1.32 18.97 10.46
N TYR A 170 2.64 18.85 10.43
CA TYR A 170 3.49 18.73 11.61
C TYR A 170 4.60 19.78 11.62
N GLN A 171 5.08 20.15 12.81
CA GLN A 171 6.23 21.04 12.94
C GLN A 171 7.55 20.27 12.93
N SER A 172 7.54 19.07 13.53
CA SER A 172 8.70 18.19 13.62
C SER A 172 8.23 16.74 13.72
N VAL A 173 8.95 15.83 13.10
CA VAL A 173 8.69 14.39 13.17
C VAL A 173 9.94 13.68 13.65
N ILE A 174 9.77 12.86 14.68
CA ILE A 174 10.82 11.97 15.19
C ILE A 174 10.49 10.56 14.71
N GLY A 175 11.41 9.95 13.98
CA GLY A 175 11.30 8.55 13.58
C GLY A 175 11.88 7.63 14.65
N VAL A 176 11.17 6.53 14.98
CA VAL A 176 11.73 5.41 15.75
C VAL A 176 11.73 4.21 14.81
N VAL A 177 12.92 3.70 14.47
CA VAL A 177 13.09 2.78 13.35
C VAL A 177 13.88 1.55 13.74
N SER A 178 13.36 0.38 13.34
CA SER A 178 14.04 -0.91 13.32
C SER A 178 13.85 -1.58 11.97
N ILE A 179 14.90 -2.07 11.36
CA ILE A 179 14.87 -2.67 10.01
C ILE A 179 15.46 -4.07 10.08
N PHE A 180 14.93 -5.00 9.28
CA PHE A 180 15.50 -6.34 9.18
C PHE A 180 16.79 -6.35 8.35
N ALA A 181 17.75 -7.19 8.73
CA ALA A 181 19.06 -7.28 8.11
C ALA A 181 19.04 -7.66 6.62
N ASP A 182 17.95 -8.30 6.14
CA ASP A 182 17.74 -8.68 4.74
C ASP A 182 17.14 -7.55 3.88
N LYS A 183 16.95 -6.35 4.45
CA LYS A 183 16.35 -5.19 3.75
C LYS A 183 17.41 -4.16 3.36
N ASP A 184 17.10 -3.40 2.34
CA ASP A 184 17.92 -2.25 1.93
C ASP A 184 17.66 -1.07 2.89
N ALA A 185 18.35 -1.12 4.05
CA ALA A 185 18.21 -0.12 5.10
C ALA A 185 18.62 1.27 4.61
N ARG A 186 19.68 1.36 3.77
CA ARG A 186 20.16 2.63 3.24
C ARG A 186 19.11 3.31 2.37
N ALA A 187 18.53 2.59 1.43
CA ALA A 187 17.49 3.15 0.56
C ALA A 187 16.22 3.52 1.36
N MET A 188 15.84 2.73 2.37
CA MET A 188 14.70 3.04 3.24
C MET A 188 14.94 4.31 4.06
N LEU A 189 16.08 4.43 4.72
CA LEU A 189 16.44 5.61 5.52
C LEU A 189 16.58 6.86 4.65
N SER A 190 17.18 6.76 3.46
CA SER A 190 17.27 7.87 2.51
C SER A 190 15.90 8.36 2.04
N ALA A 191 14.92 7.47 1.88
CA ALA A 191 13.56 7.86 1.53
C ALA A 191 12.82 8.59 2.66
N LEU A 192 13.15 8.29 3.92
CA LEU A 192 12.52 8.90 5.11
C LEU A 192 13.22 10.21 5.55
N GLU A 193 14.49 10.41 5.17
CA GLU A 193 15.27 11.57 5.59
C GLU A 193 14.57 12.91 5.38
N PRO A 194 13.91 13.18 4.22
CA PRO A 194 13.27 14.47 3.96
C PRO A 194 12.10 14.82 4.90
N VAL A 195 11.54 13.86 5.62
CA VAL A 195 10.35 14.04 6.47
C VAL A 195 10.65 13.91 7.96
N LEU A 196 11.81 13.38 8.33
CA LEU A 196 12.19 13.20 9.73
C LEU A 196 13.15 14.31 10.17
N ALA A 197 12.85 14.97 11.29
CA ALA A 197 13.76 15.92 11.91
C ALA A 197 14.85 15.21 12.71
N ASP A 198 14.46 14.19 13.48
CA ASP A 198 15.32 13.34 14.29
C ASP A 198 14.99 11.87 14.08
N LEU A 199 15.96 11.01 14.34
CA LEU A 199 15.85 9.57 14.20
C LEU A 199 16.34 8.85 15.45
N VAL A 200 15.54 7.96 15.99
CA VAL A 200 15.92 6.99 17.01
C VAL A 200 16.03 5.61 16.37
N ILE A 201 17.21 5.06 16.38
CA ILE A 201 17.48 3.70 15.93
C ILE A 201 17.28 2.75 17.09
N THR A 202 16.55 1.69 16.86
CA THR A 202 16.28 0.65 17.85
C THR A 202 16.33 -0.74 17.24
N GLN A 203 16.28 -1.76 18.07
CA GLN A 203 16.22 -3.15 17.65
C GLN A 203 14.97 -3.81 18.22
N ASN A 204 14.12 -4.34 17.35
CA ASN A 204 12.99 -5.14 17.79
C ASN A 204 13.44 -6.58 18.16
N THR A 205 12.56 -7.35 18.79
CA THR A 205 12.86 -8.70 19.31
C THR A 205 12.89 -9.81 18.27
N ASP A 206 12.60 -9.51 16.99
CA ASP A 206 12.68 -10.52 15.90
C ASP A 206 14.16 -10.82 15.61
N PRO A 207 14.55 -12.11 15.51
CA PRO A 207 15.95 -12.49 15.25
C PRO A 207 16.48 -12.04 13.88
N ARG A 208 15.63 -11.55 12.99
CA ARG A 208 16.03 -10.96 11.70
C ARG A 208 16.32 -9.47 11.79
N ALA A 209 16.07 -8.83 12.95
CA ALA A 209 16.35 -7.42 13.12
C ALA A 209 17.85 -7.17 12.94
N MET A 210 18.20 -6.13 12.17
CA MET A 210 19.55 -5.62 12.10
C MET A 210 19.97 -5.10 13.49
N ASP A 211 21.20 -5.32 13.86
CA ASP A 211 21.76 -4.75 15.10
C ASP A 211 21.60 -3.22 15.09
N ALA A 212 21.19 -2.66 16.24
CA ALA A 212 20.88 -1.24 16.32
C ALA A 212 22.10 -0.36 16.01
N TYR A 213 23.30 -0.77 16.42
CA TYR A 213 24.51 0.00 16.16
C TYR A 213 24.96 -0.12 14.70
N GLU A 214 24.76 -1.31 14.05
CA GLU A 214 25.01 -1.48 12.62
C GLU A 214 24.05 -0.59 11.79
N LEU A 215 22.77 -0.55 12.16
CA LEU A 215 21.79 0.32 11.51
C LEU A 215 22.09 1.81 11.73
N ALA A 216 22.60 2.17 12.93
CA ALA A 216 22.97 3.53 13.24
C ALA A 216 24.14 4.07 12.41
N GLU A 217 25.13 3.24 12.08
CA GLU A 217 26.22 3.64 11.19
C GLU A 217 25.70 4.08 9.82
N ILE A 218 24.71 3.36 9.30
CA ILE A 218 24.05 3.76 8.04
C ILE A 218 23.26 5.05 8.21
N ALA A 219 22.60 5.20 9.35
CA ALA A 219 21.79 6.39 9.67
C ALA A 219 22.66 7.64 9.83
N TYR A 220 23.82 7.56 10.48
CA TYR A 220 24.75 8.68 10.64
C TYR A 220 25.24 9.23 9.31
N GLU A 221 25.51 8.38 8.33
CA GLU A 221 25.90 8.81 6.98
C GLU A 221 24.81 9.61 6.24
N ILE A 222 23.53 9.34 6.55
CA ILE A 222 22.38 9.94 5.85
C ILE A 222 21.86 11.17 6.59
N PHE A 223 21.69 11.08 7.94
CA PHE A 223 21.07 12.11 8.76
C PHE A 223 22.10 13.02 9.46
N GLY A 224 23.34 12.57 9.60
CA GLY A 224 24.36 13.22 10.44
C GLY A 224 24.22 12.87 11.94
N ASP A 225 25.35 12.99 12.66
CA ASP A 225 25.45 12.53 14.06
C ASP A 225 24.49 13.26 15.01
N GLU A 226 24.18 14.52 14.72
CA GLU A 226 23.35 15.35 15.61
C GLU A 226 21.87 14.93 15.61
N ARG A 227 21.41 14.30 14.52
CA ARG A 227 20.00 13.91 14.32
C ARG A 227 19.72 12.45 14.69
N VAL A 228 20.72 11.64 14.96
CA VAL A 228 20.56 10.20 15.22
C VAL A 228 20.86 9.86 16.66
N ARG A 229 20.02 9.08 17.28
CA ARG A 229 20.20 8.48 18.59
C ARG A 229 20.00 6.97 18.50
N VAL A 230 20.66 6.23 19.38
CA VAL A 230 20.48 4.78 19.50
C VAL A 230 19.85 4.47 20.85
N ASP A 231 18.79 3.70 20.83
CA ASP A 231 18.19 3.08 22.01
C ASP A 231 17.90 1.61 21.63
N ASP A 232 18.73 0.71 22.11
CA ASP A 232 18.68 -0.72 21.80
C ASP A 232 17.66 -1.50 22.65
N ASN A 233 16.96 -0.81 23.53
CA ASN A 233 15.97 -1.39 24.45
C ASN A 233 14.58 -0.81 24.17
N LEU A 234 13.83 -1.50 23.33
CA LEU A 234 12.45 -1.14 22.96
C LEU A 234 11.45 -1.92 23.80
#